data_4855b2ba41246a0219bc406576f1e39b
#
_entry.id   4855b2ba41246a0219bc406576f1e39b
#
_cell.length_a   1.000
_cell.length_b   1.000
_cell.length_c   1.000
_cell.angle_alpha   90.00
_cell.angle_beta   90.00
_cell.angle_gamma   90.00
#
_symmetry.space_group_name_H-M   'P 1'
#
loop_
_entity.id
_entity.type
_entity.pdbx_description
1 polymer ?
#
loop_
_entity_poly.entity_id
_entity_poly.type
_entity_poly.pdbx_seq_one_letter_code
_entity_poly.pdbx_strand_id
1 'polypeptide(L)'
;MAPSISIEQPIALDARIYKDEVFSWEDVRYLVLSNQIKKIHRHPSVQVVYQKWMKDTLEKYGTIENYLLSTKLHFPSATNTSSEEPPVIILPNDFPYSVEKGIKHILIWSQTPLTPDYVEKIIQKNYTPKEWEWVYFVNPPEVQSVKKLPHVHVFLRRRLF
;
A
#
# COMPACT_ATOMS: atom_id res chain seq x y z
N MET A 1 -7.54 -17.16 19.01
CA MET A 1 -6.78 -17.30 17.76
C MET A 1 -7.69 -17.18 16.57
N ALA A 2 -7.40 -16.26 15.66
CA ALA A 2 -8.12 -16.23 14.40
C ALA A 2 -7.83 -17.53 13.63
N PRO A 3 -8.83 -18.14 12.98
CA PRO A 3 -8.57 -19.29 12.14
C PRO A 3 -7.59 -18.91 11.03
N SER A 4 -6.57 -19.73 10.81
CA SER A 4 -5.67 -19.53 9.69
C SER A 4 -6.46 -19.72 8.39
N ILE A 5 -6.51 -18.67 7.55
CA ILE A 5 -7.12 -18.79 6.24
C ILE A 5 -6.14 -19.54 5.35
N SER A 6 -6.50 -20.77 4.98
CA SER A 6 -5.75 -21.53 3.99
C SER A 6 -6.19 -21.04 2.61
N ILE A 7 -5.25 -20.48 1.84
CA ILE A 7 -5.50 -20.08 0.47
C ILE A 7 -4.52 -20.81 -0.44
N GLU A 8 -5.02 -21.20 -1.60
CA GLU A 8 -4.18 -21.90 -2.58
C GLU A 8 -3.31 -20.91 -3.35
N GLN A 9 -2.08 -21.33 -3.62
CA GLN A 9 -1.18 -20.53 -4.46
C GLN A 9 -1.74 -20.49 -5.88
N PRO A 10 -1.85 -19.28 -6.49
CA PRO A 10 -2.29 -19.13 -7.86
C PRO A 10 -1.38 -19.87 -8.85
N ILE A 11 -1.97 -20.35 -9.93
CA ILE A 11 -1.25 -21.09 -10.98
C ILE A 11 -0.20 -20.16 -11.61
N ALA A 12 1.01 -20.67 -11.81
CA ALA A 12 2.14 -19.98 -12.43
C ALA A 12 2.56 -18.67 -11.72
N LEU A 13 2.25 -18.51 -10.42
CA LEU A 13 2.66 -17.35 -9.63
C LEU A 13 4.19 -17.18 -9.64
N ASP A 14 4.94 -18.27 -9.44
CA ASP A 14 6.40 -18.23 -9.41
C ASP A 14 6.99 -17.65 -10.69
N ALA A 15 6.41 -18.00 -11.84
CA ALA A 15 6.85 -17.48 -13.14
C ALA A 15 6.68 -15.95 -13.21
N ARG A 16 5.58 -15.42 -12.64
CA ARG A 16 5.36 -13.96 -12.60
C ARG A 16 6.32 -13.27 -11.66
N ILE A 17 6.59 -13.87 -10.49
CA ILE A 17 7.54 -13.31 -9.52
C ILE A 17 8.93 -13.18 -10.14
N TYR A 18 9.44 -14.24 -10.77
CA TYR A 18 10.82 -14.28 -11.29
C TYR A 18 11.00 -13.59 -12.63
N LYS A 19 9.92 -13.37 -13.39
CA LYS A 19 9.99 -12.74 -14.72
C LYS A 19 9.52 -11.29 -14.72
N ASP A 20 9.24 -10.71 -13.55
CA ASP A 20 8.75 -9.33 -13.43
C ASP A 20 7.46 -9.08 -14.25
N GLU A 21 6.59 -10.09 -14.31
CA GLU A 21 5.32 -9.98 -14.99
C GLU A 21 4.26 -9.33 -14.10
N VAL A 22 3.08 -9.08 -14.70
CA VAL A 22 1.96 -8.45 -14.00
C VAL A 22 1.30 -9.45 -13.05
N PHE A 23 1.11 -9.04 -11.79
CA PHE A 23 0.41 -9.84 -10.78
C PHE A 23 -1.09 -9.70 -10.95
N SER A 24 -1.81 -10.84 -10.92
CA SER A 24 -3.27 -10.85 -10.92
C SER A 24 -3.82 -10.53 -9.53
N TRP A 25 -5.12 -10.34 -9.43
CA TRP A 25 -5.78 -10.17 -8.13
C TRP A 25 -5.55 -11.37 -7.22
N GLU A 26 -5.67 -12.57 -7.75
CA GLU A 26 -5.44 -13.80 -7.00
C GLU A 26 -4.00 -13.89 -6.49
N ASP A 27 -3.03 -13.46 -7.30
CA ASP A 27 -1.61 -13.38 -6.88
C ASP A 27 -1.45 -12.42 -5.70
N VAL A 28 -1.96 -11.21 -5.84
CA VAL A 28 -1.87 -10.17 -4.82
C VAL A 28 -2.52 -10.64 -3.52
N ARG A 29 -3.73 -11.16 -3.62
CA ARG A 29 -4.47 -11.67 -2.48
C ARG A 29 -3.70 -12.78 -1.77
N TYR A 30 -3.19 -13.74 -2.52
CA TYR A 30 -2.39 -14.84 -1.96
C TYR A 30 -1.13 -14.32 -1.25
N LEU A 31 -0.37 -13.46 -1.90
CA LEU A 31 0.89 -12.97 -1.35
C LEU A 31 0.67 -12.11 -0.10
N VAL A 32 -0.38 -11.32 -0.06
CA VAL A 32 -0.72 -10.53 1.14
C VAL A 32 -1.18 -11.43 2.27
N LEU A 33 -2.14 -12.31 2.02
CA LEU A 33 -2.73 -13.17 3.07
C LEU A 33 -1.75 -14.24 3.58
N SER A 34 -0.79 -14.66 2.78
CA SER A 34 0.25 -15.61 3.19
C SER A 34 1.49 -14.92 3.77
N ASN A 35 1.43 -13.59 3.95
CA ASN A 35 2.53 -12.77 4.46
C ASN A 35 3.81 -12.89 3.62
N GLN A 36 3.66 -12.89 2.31
CA GLN A 36 4.77 -12.93 1.34
C GLN A 36 4.86 -11.62 0.54
N ILE A 37 4.61 -10.50 1.20
CA ILE A 37 4.52 -9.18 0.57
C ILE A 37 5.81 -8.73 -0.10
N LYS A 38 6.97 -9.23 0.35
CA LYS A 38 8.26 -8.92 -0.28
C LYS A 38 8.38 -9.42 -1.72
N LYS A 39 7.53 -10.35 -2.11
CA LYS A 39 7.50 -10.89 -3.48
C LYS A 39 6.70 -10.02 -4.45
N ILE A 40 5.91 -9.09 -3.95
CA ILE A 40 5.20 -8.12 -4.78
C ILE A 40 6.15 -6.94 -5.03
N HIS A 41 6.32 -6.57 -6.28
CA HIS A 41 7.29 -5.53 -6.65
C HIS A 41 6.78 -4.69 -7.83
N ARG A 42 7.49 -3.61 -8.08
CA ARG A 42 7.26 -2.77 -9.26
C ARG A 42 7.82 -3.44 -10.50
N HIS A 43 7.18 -3.20 -11.63
CA HIS A 43 7.80 -3.56 -12.92
C HIS A 43 9.14 -2.82 -13.04
N PRO A 44 10.17 -3.44 -13.67
CA PRO A 44 11.48 -2.80 -13.81
C PRO A 44 11.44 -1.39 -14.42
N SER A 45 10.57 -1.14 -15.40
CA SER A 45 10.40 0.18 -16.01
C SER A 45 9.90 1.24 -15.04
N VAL A 46 9.02 0.87 -14.11
CA VAL A 46 8.52 1.76 -13.06
C VAL A 46 9.57 1.95 -11.97
N GLN A 47 10.30 0.89 -11.64
CA GLN A 47 11.35 0.95 -10.63
C GLN A 47 12.47 1.92 -11.01
N VAL A 48 12.87 1.95 -12.27
CA VAL A 48 13.87 2.91 -12.77
C VAL A 48 13.39 4.36 -12.58
N VAL A 49 12.15 4.64 -12.95
CA VAL A 49 11.56 5.97 -12.78
C VAL A 49 11.47 6.35 -11.30
N TYR A 50 11.07 5.39 -10.47
CA TYR A 50 10.97 5.58 -9.02
C TYR A 50 12.33 5.91 -8.40
N GLN A 51 13.37 5.19 -8.75
CA GLN A 51 14.72 5.41 -8.24
C GLN A 51 15.25 6.80 -8.63
N LYS A 52 15.00 7.23 -9.86
CA LYS A 52 15.38 8.57 -10.31
C LYS A 52 14.62 9.64 -9.53
N TRP A 53 13.32 9.46 -9.36
CA TRP A 53 12.50 10.38 -8.57
C TRP A 53 12.98 10.47 -7.13
N MET A 54 13.32 9.33 -6.51
CA MET A 54 13.86 9.28 -5.15
C MET A 54 15.15 10.09 -5.03
N LYS A 55 16.07 9.91 -5.97
CA LYS A 55 17.35 10.62 -5.99
C LYS A 55 17.13 12.13 -6.10
N ASP A 56 16.32 12.55 -7.08
CA ASP A 56 16.05 13.96 -7.33
C ASP A 56 15.34 14.61 -6.13
N THR A 57 14.42 13.89 -5.52
CA THR A 57 13.67 14.39 -4.35
C THR A 57 14.56 14.52 -3.13
N LEU A 58 15.44 13.56 -2.87
CA LEU A 58 16.40 13.63 -1.77
C LEU A 58 17.36 14.80 -1.94
N GLU A 59 17.82 15.07 -3.17
CA GLU A 59 18.69 16.22 -3.45
C GLU A 59 18.00 17.55 -3.16
N LYS A 60 16.70 17.65 -3.48
CA LYS A 60 15.94 18.89 -3.33
C LYS A 60 15.42 19.11 -1.90
N TYR A 61 14.94 18.07 -1.24
CA TYR A 61 14.23 18.19 0.05
C TYR A 61 14.99 17.60 1.23
N GLY A 62 16.09 16.91 1.01
CA GLY A 62 16.88 16.26 2.04
C GLY A 62 16.32 14.90 2.48
N THR A 63 15.03 14.80 2.70
CA THR A 63 14.33 13.54 3.03
C THR A 63 13.02 13.43 2.25
N ILE A 64 12.52 12.21 2.06
CA ILE A 64 11.21 12.01 1.43
C ILE A 64 10.10 12.51 2.36
N GLU A 65 10.26 12.36 3.67
CA GLU A 65 9.31 12.88 4.66
C GLU A 65 9.14 14.40 4.51
N ASN A 66 10.24 15.15 4.36
CA ASN A 66 10.17 16.60 4.14
C ASN A 66 9.39 16.93 2.87
N TYR A 67 9.64 16.20 1.78
CA TYR A 67 8.88 16.37 0.55
C TYR A 67 7.39 16.15 0.76
N LEU A 68 7.02 15.03 1.39
CA LEU A 68 5.63 14.67 1.61
C LEU A 68 4.92 15.68 2.51
N LEU A 69 5.54 16.05 3.63
CA LEU A 69 4.94 16.98 4.60
C LEU A 69 4.80 18.40 4.04
N SER A 70 5.68 18.81 3.15
CA SER A 70 5.60 20.15 2.55
C SER A 70 4.70 20.24 1.33
N THR A 71 4.40 19.12 0.66
CA THR A 71 3.68 19.15 -0.62
C THR A 71 2.34 18.42 -0.62
N LYS A 72 2.22 17.28 0.05
CA LYS A 72 1.07 16.40 -0.07
C LYS A 72 0.39 16.04 1.25
N LEU A 73 1.14 15.92 2.34
CA LEU A 73 0.61 15.44 3.60
C LEU A 73 0.47 16.58 4.61
N HIS A 74 -0.62 17.32 4.48
CA HIS A 74 -0.95 18.41 5.40
C HIS A 74 -1.90 17.90 6.47
N PHE A 75 -1.36 17.26 7.51
CA PHE A 75 -2.16 16.75 8.60
C PHE A 75 -2.73 17.92 9.43
N PRO A 76 -4.01 17.80 9.88
CA PRO A 76 -4.56 18.81 10.77
C PRO A 76 -3.83 18.84 12.11
N SER A 77 -3.83 19.99 12.79
CA SER A 77 -3.23 20.12 14.11
C SER A 77 -3.94 19.22 15.11
N ALA A 78 -3.17 18.62 16.04
CA ALA A 78 -3.60 17.53 16.91
C ALA A 78 -4.58 17.88 18.04
N THR A 79 -5.11 19.10 18.10
CA THR A 79 -5.86 19.59 19.25
C THR A 79 -7.23 18.94 19.49
N ASN A 80 -7.79 18.22 18.51
CA ASN A 80 -9.14 17.65 18.60
C ASN A 80 -9.26 16.21 18.11
N THR A 81 -8.15 15.46 18.03
CA THR A 81 -8.19 14.10 17.52
C THR A 81 -7.99 13.09 18.64
N SER A 82 -8.84 12.06 18.63
CA SER A 82 -8.66 10.89 19.48
C SER A 82 -7.38 10.15 19.10
N SER A 83 -6.63 9.64 20.09
CA SER A 83 -5.48 8.78 19.84
C SER A 83 -5.86 7.47 19.14
N GLU A 84 -7.15 7.04 19.27
CA GLU A 84 -7.66 5.82 18.65
C GLU A 84 -8.07 6.03 17.19
N GLU A 85 -8.41 7.26 16.80
CA GLU A 85 -8.82 7.62 15.45
C GLU A 85 -7.99 8.80 14.94
N PRO A 86 -6.67 8.61 14.74
CA PRO A 86 -5.83 9.70 14.25
C PRO A 86 -6.19 10.12 12.82
N PRO A 87 -5.89 11.36 12.43
CA PRO A 87 -6.10 11.80 11.06
C PRO A 87 -5.32 10.94 10.07
N VAL A 88 -5.93 10.66 8.93
CA VAL A 88 -5.29 9.94 7.83
C VAL A 88 -5.45 10.71 6.53
N ILE A 89 -4.54 10.49 5.61
CA ILE A 89 -4.60 11.02 4.25
C ILE A 89 -4.44 9.86 3.28
N ILE A 90 -5.42 9.71 2.39
CA ILE A 90 -5.42 8.64 1.37
C ILE A 90 -4.94 9.23 0.06
N LEU A 91 -3.90 8.65 -0.50
CA LEU A 91 -3.34 9.05 -1.80
C LEU A 91 -3.14 7.82 -2.68
N PRO A 92 -3.29 7.95 -4.00
CA PRO A 92 -2.84 6.89 -4.90
C PRO A 92 -1.33 6.72 -4.78
N ASN A 93 -0.84 5.50 -5.01
CA ASN A 93 0.59 5.28 -5.11
C ASN A 93 1.05 5.72 -6.50
N ASP A 94 1.89 6.75 -6.57
CA ASP A 94 2.40 7.29 -7.84
C ASP A 94 3.33 6.31 -8.56
N PHE A 95 3.91 5.36 -7.82
CA PHE A 95 4.79 4.32 -8.37
C PHE A 95 4.25 2.95 -7.96
N PRO A 96 3.10 2.55 -8.53
CA PRO A 96 2.42 1.34 -8.07
C PRO A 96 3.20 0.07 -8.40
N TYR A 97 2.92 -0.97 -7.63
CA TYR A 97 3.44 -2.30 -7.93
C TYR A 97 2.82 -2.84 -9.21
N SER A 98 3.46 -3.86 -9.80
CA SER A 98 3.09 -4.42 -11.10
C SER A 98 1.84 -5.29 -10.99
N VAL A 99 0.68 -4.67 -10.91
CA VAL A 99 -0.62 -5.35 -10.77
C VAL A 99 -1.46 -5.16 -12.02
N GLU A 100 -2.38 -6.09 -12.26
CA GLU A 100 -3.24 -6.03 -13.44
C GLU A 100 -4.12 -4.77 -13.45
N LYS A 101 -4.52 -4.36 -14.64
CA LYS A 101 -5.39 -3.21 -14.84
C LYS A 101 -6.72 -3.43 -14.13
N GLY A 102 -7.19 -2.39 -13.43
CA GLY A 102 -8.41 -2.45 -12.62
C GLY A 102 -8.15 -2.62 -11.13
N ILE A 103 -6.94 -2.99 -10.74
CA ILE A 103 -6.53 -2.99 -9.34
C ILE A 103 -5.99 -1.60 -9.00
N LYS A 104 -6.57 -0.97 -7.97
CA LYS A 104 -6.05 0.29 -7.44
C LYS A 104 -5.02 0.00 -6.36
N HIS A 105 -3.91 0.71 -6.39
CA HIS A 105 -2.91 0.67 -5.33
C HIS A 105 -2.88 2.04 -4.66
N ILE A 106 -3.44 2.12 -3.45
CA ILE A 106 -3.49 3.35 -2.67
C ILE A 106 -2.67 3.22 -1.39
N LEU A 107 -2.34 4.36 -0.80
CA LEU A 107 -1.63 4.45 0.47
C LEU A 107 -2.49 5.22 1.46
N ILE A 108 -2.56 4.71 2.70
CA ILE A 108 -3.17 5.42 3.82
C ILE A 108 -2.04 5.93 4.70
N TRP A 109 -1.84 7.24 4.71
CA TRP A 109 -0.78 7.90 5.47
C TRP A 109 -1.31 8.37 6.83
N SER A 110 -0.48 8.25 7.86
CA SER A 110 -0.80 8.70 9.21
C SER A 110 0.46 9.17 9.93
N GLN A 111 0.29 9.87 11.05
CA GLN A 111 1.40 10.32 11.88
C GLN A 111 1.82 9.25 12.89
N THR A 112 0.91 8.33 13.21
CA THR A 112 1.15 7.21 14.12
C THR A 112 0.67 5.91 13.48
N PRO A 113 1.23 4.75 13.88
CA PRO A 113 0.75 3.46 13.36
C PRO A 113 -0.75 3.26 13.61
N LEU A 114 -1.44 2.66 12.66
CA LEU A 114 -2.88 2.43 12.71
C LEU A 114 -3.17 0.99 13.15
N THR A 115 -4.26 0.81 13.91
CA THR A 115 -4.75 -0.53 14.24
C THR A 115 -5.44 -1.16 13.02
N PRO A 116 -5.43 -2.50 12.89
CA PRO A 116 -6.16 -3.17 11.79
C PRO A 116 -7.64 -2.80 11.73
N ASP A 117 -8.31 -2.71 12.87
CA ASP A 117 -9.73 -2.33 12.93
C ASP A 117 -9.97 -0.93 12.37
N TYR A 118 -9.09 0.00 12.69
CA TYR A 118 -9.20 1.37 12.18
C TYR A 118 -8.91 1.44 10.67
N VAL A 119 -7.93 0.68 10.18
CA VAL A 119 -7.67 0.57 8.74
C VAL A 119 -8.90 0.08 7.99
N GLU A 120 -9.52 -1.00 8.48
CA GLU A 120 -10.76 -1.52 7.89
C GLU A 120 -11.88 -0.47 7.87
N LYS A 121 -12.06 0.25 8.97
CA LYS A 121 -13.05 1.31 9.08
C LYS A 121 -12.82 2.42 8.04
N ILE A 122 -11.57 2.84 7.86
CA ILE A 122 -11.20 3.85 6.87
C ILE A 122 -11.50 3.36 5.45
N ILE A 123 -11.12 2.14 5.13
CA ILE A 123 -11.33 1.59 3.80
C ILE A 123 -12.84 1.49 3.51
N GLN A 124 -13.62 0.95 4.43
CA GLN A 124 -15.06 0.80 4.26
C GLN A 124 -15.79 2.14 4.12
N LYS A 125 -15.29 3.18 4.75
CA LYS A 125 -15.85 4.53 4.64
C LYS A 125 -15.69 5.10 3.23
N ASN A 126 -14.61 4.76 2.56
CA ASN A 126 -14.26 5.31 1.24
C ASN A 126 -14.62 4.37 0.09
N TYR A 127 -14.69 3.07 0.36
CA TYR A 127 -14.95 2.03 -0.63
C TYR A 127 -15.96 1.06 -0.04
N THR A 128 -17.18 1.05 -0.56
CA THR A 128 -18.25 0.21 0.00
C THR A 128 -17.96 -1.27 -0.20
N PRO A 129 -18.14 -2.12 0.84
CA PRO A 129 -17.87 -3.56 0.72
C PRO A 129 -18.76 -4.29 -0.30
N LYS A 130 -19.91 -3.73 -0.65
CA LYS A 130 -20.79 -4.26 -1.70
C LYS A 130 -20.15 -4.19 -3.07
N GLU A 131 -19.41 -3.12 -3.34
CA GLU A 131 -18.86 -2.83 -4.67
C GLU A 131 -17.39 -3.15 -4.79
N TRP A 132 -16.66 -3.16 -3.67
CA TRP A 132 -15.22 -3.29 -3.65
C TRP A 132 -14.78 -4.45 -2.78
N GLU A 133 -13.66 -5.06 -3.16
CA GLU A 133 -12.90 -5.97 -2.33
C GLU A 133 -11.46 -5.48 -2.24
N TRP A 134 -10.77 -5.81 -1.15
CA TRP A 134 -9.43 -5.29 -0.88
C TRP A 134 -8.60 -6.24 -0.04
N VAL A 135 -7.29 -6.04 -0.12
CA VAL A 135 -6.31 -6.55 0.83
C VAL A 135 -5.37 -5.41 1.17
N TYR A 136 -4.78 -5.44 2.35
CA TYR A 136 -3.84 -4.40 2.76
C TYR A 136 -2.69 -4.99 3.57
N PHE A 137 -1.59 -4.24 3.62
CA PHE A 137 -0.41 -4.62 4.38
C PHE A 137 0.44 -3.40 4.71
N VAL A 138 1.33 -3.56 5.71
CA VAL A 138 2.38 -2.60 6.03
C VAL A 138 3.71 -3.26 5.65
N ASN A 139 4.52 -2.58 4.85
CA ASN A 139 5.85 -3.08 4.52
C ASN A 139 6.71 -3.18 5.78
N PRO A 140 7.52 -4.25 5.93
CA PRO A 140 8.48 -4.31 7.01
C PRO A 140 9.53 -3.19 6.86
N PRO A 141 10.16 -2.73 7.97
CA PRO A 141 11.07 -1.59 7.93
C PRO A 141 12.19 -1.68 6.88
N GLU A 142 12.70 -2.86 6.62
CA GLU A 142 13.81 -3.08 5.68
C GLU A 142 13.44 -2.81 4.22
N VAL A 143 12.16 -2.79 3.89
CA VAL A 143 11.69 -2.49 2.51
C VAL A 143 10.89 -1.19 2.43
N GLN A 144 10.82 -0.42 3.52
CA GLN A 144 10.15 0.88 3.50
C GLN A 144 11.06 1.95 2.91
N SER A 145 10.57 2.67 1.90
CA SER A 145 11.25 3.85 1.36
C SER A 145 11.08 5.07 2.25
N VAL A 146 9.98 5.16 2.98
CA VAL A 146 9.65 6.26 3.89
C VAL A 146 9.42 5.67 5.28
N LYS A 147 10.43 5.78 6.15
CA LYS A 147 10.44 5.06 7.43
C LYS A 147 9.80 5.83 8.58
N LYS A 148 9.78 7.16 8.50
CA LYS A 148 9.32 8.02 9.60
C LYS A 148 7.85 8.40 9.53
N LEU A 149 7.18 8.09 8.43
CA LEU A 149 5.75 8.32 8.26
C LEU A 149 5.04 6.99 8.04
N PRO A 150 4.24 6.55 9.01
CA PRO A 150 3.47 5.30 8.85
C PRO A 150 2.55 5.35 7.63
N HIS A 151 2.49 4.25 6.89
CA HIS A 151 1.59 4.13 5.75
C HIS A 151 1.21 2.68 5.51
N VAL A 152 -0.03 2.49 5.09
CA VAL A 152 -0.62 1.20 4.78
C VAL A 152 -0.81 1.12 3.27
N HIS A 153 -0.34 0.04 2.67
CA HIS A 153 -0.59 -0.26 1.26
C HIS A 153 -1.93 -0.98 1.14
N VAL A 154 -2.81 -0.51 0.27
CA VAL A 154 -4.10 -1.14 0.01
C VAL A 154 -4.22 -1.43 -1.47
N PHE A 155 -4.57 -2.66 -1.81
CA PHE A 155 -4.97 -3.05 -3.16
C PHE A 155 -6.47 -3.26 -3.17
N LEU A 156 -7.15 -2.60 -4.11
CA LEU A 156 -8.60 -2.68 -4.24
C LEU A 156 -8.99 -3.01 -5.67
N ARG A 157 -10.06 -3.76 -5.81
CA ARG A 157 -10.72 -3.91 -7.11
C ARG A 157 -12.23 -3.92 -6.93
N ARG A 158 -12.95 -3.58 -7.99
CA ARG A 158 -14.39 -3.74 -7.98
C ARG A 158 -14.76 -5.23 -7.97
N ARG A 159 -15.79 -5.57 -7.20
CA ARG A 159 -16.30 -6.94 -7.21
C ARG A 159 -16.85 -7.28 -8.58
N LEU A 160 -16.63 -8.51 -8.98
CA LEU A 160 -17.23 -9.07 -10.20
C LEU A 160 -18.64 -9.55 -9.87
N PHE A 161 -19.60 -9.15 -10.67
CA PHE A 161 -20.99 -9.57 -10.52
C PHE A 161 -21.37 -10.52 -11.64
#